data_d8b6116b6d40734f6c968e951cdfeb27
#
_entry.id   d8b6116b6d40734f6c968e951cdfeb27
#
_cell.length_a   1.000
_cell.length_b   1.000
_cell.length_c   1.000
_cell.angle_alpha   90.00
_cell.angle_beta   90.00
_cell.angle_gamma   90.00
#
_symmetry.space_group_name_H-M   'P 1'
#
loop_
_entity.id
_entity.type
_entity.pdbx_description
1 polymer ?
#
loop_
_entity_poly.entity_id
_entity_poly.type
_entity_poly.pdbx_seq_one_letter_code
_entity_poly.pdbx_strand_id
1 'polypeptide(L)' 'MQINQKSDVALYQQIAEAFKAQILSGELKSGDYLPSVRALAADLKLSVVTTLKAYEQLTQEGLISS' A
#
# COMPACT_ATOMS: atom_id res chain seq x y z
N MET A 1 -3.50 -1.07 -9.21
CA MET A 1 -3.23 0.13 -8.39
C MET A 1 -2.63 1.21 -9.26
N GLN A 2 -3.20 2.38 -9.23
CA GLN A 2 -2.69 3.51 -10.01
C GLN A 2 -2.04 4.52 -9.08
N ILE A 3 -0.79 4.83 -9.35
CA ILE A 3 -0.01 5.78 -8.55
C ILE A 3 0.35 6.97 -9.42
N ASN A 4 0.04 8.18 -8.93
CA ASN A 4 0.33 9.42 -9.64
C ASN A 4 1.55 10.10 -9.01
N GLN A 5 2.69 10.02 -9.68
CA GLN A 5 3.93 10.59 -9.17
C GLN A 5 3.93 12.13 -9.19
N LYS A 6 3.02 12.72 -9.93
CA LYS A 6 2.92 14.19 -10.03
C LYS A 6 1.91 14.79 -9.05
N SER A 7 1.20 13.93 -8.30
CA SER A 7 0.25 14.41 -7.32
C SER A 7 0.95 15.02 -6.11
N ASP A 8 0.29 15.96 -5.44
CA ASP A 8 0.77 16.53 -4.19
C ASP A 8 0.71 15.51 -3.04
N VAL A 9 -0.05 14.42 -3.23
CA VAL A 9 -0.15 13.38 -2.22
C VAL A 9 1.10 12.51 -2.29
N ALA A 10 1.73 12.27 -1.15
CA ALA A 10 2.93 11.45 -1.08
C ALA A 10 2.68 10.05 -1.64
N LEU A 11 3.67 9.48 -2.32
CA LEU A 11 3.52 8.17 -2.96
C LEU A 11 3.12 7.08 -1.97
N TYR A 12 3.76 7.05 -0.78
CA TYR A 12 3.42 6.04 0.22
C TYR A 12 1.96 6.16 0.65
N GLN A 13 1.46 7.37 0.73
CA GLN A 13 0.08 7.61 1.13
C GLN A 13 -0.89 7.14 0.06
N GLN A 14 -0.56 7.34 -1.21
CA GLN A 14 -1.37 6.83 -2.31
C GLN A 14 -1.47 5.30 -2.28
N ILE A 15 -0.36 4.63 -2.01
CA ILE A 15 -0.34 3.16 -1.88
C ILE A 15 -1.23 2.72 -0.72
N ALA A 16 -1.08 3.36 0.43
CA ALA A 16 -1.86 3.02 1.62
C ALA A 16 -3.35 3.24 1.38
N GLU A 17 -3.71 4.36 0.76
CA GLU A 17 -5.11 4.66 0.46
C GLU A 17 -5.71 3.67 -0.54
N ALA A 18 -4.93 3.23 -1.52
CA ALA A 18 -5.40 2.26 -2.50
C ALA A 18 -5.72 0.91 -1.83
N PHE A 19 -4.84 0.42 -0.96
CA PHE A 19 -5.10 -0.81 -0.21
C PHE A 19 -6.26 -0.63 0.75
N LYS A 20 -6.33 0.51 1.42
CA LYS A 20 -7.44 0.79 2.34
C LYS A 20 -8.79 0.73 1.62
N ALA A 21 -8.86 1.31 0.43
CA ALA A 21 -10.08 1.27 -0.37
C ALA A 21 -10.46 -0.17 -0.73
N GLN A 22 -9.50 -1.02 -1.08
CA GLN A 22 -9.74 -2.42 -1.39
C GLN A 22 -10.24 -3.20 -0.17
N ILE A 23 -9.68 -2.92 0.99
CA ILE A 23 -10.09 -3.56 2.24
C ILE A 23 -11.51 -3.13 2.61
N LEU A 24 -11.81 -1.84 2.52
CA LEU A 24 -13.12 -1.31 2.88
C LEU A 24 -14.21 -1.76 1.91
N SER A 25 -13.88 -1.97 0.64
CA SER A 25 -14.84 -2.43 -0.36
C SER A 25 -15.06 -3.95 -0.33
N GLY A 26 -14.23 -4.68 0.42
CA GLY A 26 -14.29 -6.13 0.49
C GLY A 26 -13.52 -6.85 -0.61
N GLU A 27 -12.89 -6.13 -1.52
CA GLU A 27 -12.02 -6.74 -2.54
C GLU A 27 -10.85 -7.46 -1.92
N LEU A 28 -10.30 -6.87 -0.84
CA LEU A 28 -9.19 -7.43 -0.11
C LEU A 28 -9.64 -7.59 1.33
N LYS A 29 -9.66 -8.82 1.83
CA LYS A 29 -10.15 -9.11 3.18
C LYS A 29 -9.00 -9.07 4.18
N SER A 30 -9.32 -8.76 5.42
CA SER A 30 -8.36 -8.86 6.50
C SER A 30 -7.77 -10.27 6.54
N GLY A 31 -6.45 -10.36 6.50
CA GLY A 31 -5.77 -11.64 6.46
C GLY A 31 -5.45 -12.15 5.05
N ASP A 32 -5.96 -11.50 4.02
CA ASP A 32 -5.60 -11.83 2.65
C ASP A 32 -4.11 -11.56 2.42
N TYR A 33 -3.55 -12.32 1.49
CA TYR A 33 -2.13 -12.25 1.20
C TYR A 33 -1.80 -11.01 0.39
N LEU A 34 -0.96 -10.13 0.96
CA LEU A 34 -0.45 -8.97 0.24
C LEU A 34 0.88 -9.31 -0.41
N PRO A 35 1.22 -8.67 -1.54
CA PRO A 35 2.54 -8.85 -2.12
C PRO A 35 3.61 -8.37 -1.15
N SER A 36 4.80 -8.91 -1.26
CA SER A 36 5.93 -8.46 -0.44
C SER A 36 6.25 -7.00 -0.79
N VAL A 37 6.89 -6.30 0.15
CA VAL A 37 7.31 -4.92 -0.08
C VAL A 37 8.18 -4.82 -1.33
N ARG A 38 9.13 -5.75 -1.51
CA ARG A 38 10.03 -5.74 -2.66
C ARG A 38 9.27 -5.99 -3.96
N ALA A 39 8.34 -6.95 -3.95
CA ALA A 39 7.56 -7.26 -5.14
C ALA A 39 6.69 -6.08 -5.56
N LEU A 40 6.02 -5.45 -4.60
CA LEU A 40 5.19 -4.29 -4.91
C LEU A 40 6.03 -3.11 -5.38
N ALA A 41 7.16 -2.86 -4.73
CA ALA A 41 8.06 -1.78 -5.13
C ALA A 41 8.53 -1.97 -6.57
N ALA A 42 8.92 -3.18 -6.94
CA ALA A 42 9.35 -3.49 -8.30
C ALA A 42 8.20 -3.29 -9.30
N ASP A 43 7.01 -3.75 -8.93
CA ASP A 43 5.83 -3.66 -9.79
C ASP A 43 5.44 -2.21 -10.07
N LEU A 44 5.50 -1.36 -9.05
CA LEU A 44 5.16 0.06 -9.16
C LEU A 44 6.33 0.93 -9.60
N LYS A 45 7.53 0.35 -9.69
CA LYS A 45 8.76 1.08 -10.01
C LYS A 45 9.06 2.17 -9.01
N LEU A 46 8.84 1.86 -7.74
CA LEU A 46 9.09 2.76 -6.62
C LEU A 46 10.16 2.18 -5.71
N SER A 47 10.67 3.02 -4.79
CA SER A 47 11.67 2.55 -3.85
C SER A 47 11.05 1.61 -2.82
N VAL A 48 11.86 0.69 -2.31
CA VAL A 48 11.45 -0.20 -1.23
C VAL A 48 11.09 0.61 0.03
N VAL A 49 11.81 1.69 0.28
CA VAL A 49 11.57 2.56 1.44
C VAL A 49 10.16 3.17 1.37
N THR A 50 9.77 3.69 0.22
CA THR A 50 8.45 4.27 0.03
C THR A 50 7.35 3.24 0.23
N THR A 51 7.53 2.05 -0.34
CA THR A 51 6.56 0.97 -0.23
C THR A 51 6.45 0.45 1.21
N LEU A 52 7.60 0.30 1.88
CA LEU A 52 7.61 -0.11 3.29
C LEU A 52 6.85 0.88 4.17
N LYS A 53 7.03 2.16 3.91
CA LYS A 53 6.35 3.21 4.67
C LYS A 53 4.82 3.09 4.55
N ALA A 54 4.35 2.75 3.35
CA ALA A 54 2.92 2.52 3.13
C ALA A 54 2.41 1.32 3.95
N TYR A 55 3.16 0.23 3.96
CA TYR A 55 2.79 -0.95 4.72
C TYR A 55 2.81 -0.67 6.23
N GLU A 56 3.78 0.09 6.70
CA GLU A 56 3.83 0.49 8.11
C GLU A 56 2.61 1.30 8.50
N GLN A 57 2.17 2.20 7.64
CA GLN A 57 0.97 2.99 7.90
C GLN A 57 -0.27 2.11 8.00
N LEU A 58 -0.42 1.16 7.08
CA LEU A 58 -1.56 0.23 7.10
C LEU A 58 -1.56 -0.61 8.38
N THR A 59 -0.38 -1.02 8.83
CA THR A 59 -0.23 -1.77 10.07
C THR A 59 -0.64 -0.93 11.27
N GLN A 60 -0.23 0.33 11.31
CA GLN A 60 -0.57 1.25 12.39
C GLN A 60 -2.07 1.51 12.46
N GLU A 61 -2.74 1.52 11.31
CA GLU A 61 -4.19 1.72 11.26
C GLU A 61 -4.96 0.42 11.53
N GLY A 62 -4.25 -0.69 11.74
CA GLY A 62 -4.89 -1.96 12.05
C GLY A 62 -5.53 -2.64 10.86
N LEU A 63 -5.23 -2.20 9.65
CA LEU A 63 -5.83 -2.74 8.44
C LEU A 63 -5.13 -4.01 7.95
N ILE A 64 -3.86 -4.16 8.27
CA ILE A 64 -3.09 -5.37 7.98
C ILE A 64 -2.27 -5.74 9.21
N SER A 65 -1.89 -7.01 9.30
CA SER A 65 -0.99 -7.46 10.36
C SER A 65 0.44 -7.51 9.83
N SER A 66 1.35 -7.24 10.72
CA SER A 66 2.77 -7.30 10.38
C SER A 66 3.31 -8.71 10.58
#